data_3da7368ab2d2ea08482d7fc48fdc22cd
#
_entry.id   3da7368ab2d2ea08482d7fc48fdc22cd
#
_cell.length_a   1.000
_cell.length_b   1.000
_cell.length_c   1.000
_cell.angle_alpha   90.00
_cell.angle_beta   90.00
_cell.angle_gamma   90.00
#
_symmetry.space_group_name_H-M   'P 1'
#
loop_
_entity.id
_entity.type
_entity.pdbx_description
1 polymer ?
#
loop_
_entity_poly.entity_id
_entity_poly.type
_entity_poly.pdbx_seq_one_letter_code
_entity_poly.pdbx_strand_id
1 'polypeptide(L)'
;SASLVGSENVYKRQIIVLAATNRVDILDHAILRPGRFDRKISVGRPDIGGREAILKVHAKNKPLAEDVDLKQIAQTTAGFTGADLENLLNEAAIIAAKDNRNFIQQEDIKRAFIKVGIGAEKKSRIISPKERKITAYHEAGHAILFHVLPDVGPVYTVSIIPTGVGAAGYTMPLPERDDMFMTKGRMLQDIMVDLGGRIAEELIFDDITTGASNDIKQATNEARKMVTRFGMSDRIGTINYDDDSDEVFIGRDLAHTKTMSEAVAGEIDAEVKTIITDCYAKAKKLIEENIDVLHACAGLLLEKERITRDEFEALFPVYYLSLIHI
;
A
#
# COMPACT_ATOMS: atom_id res chain seq x y z
N SER A 1 -3.37 -31.24 -19.71
CA SER A 1 -2.16 -32.02 -19.97
C SER A 1 -1.45 -31.41 -21.15
N ALA A 2 -0.48 -30.52 -20.94
CA ALA A 2 0.40 -30.06 -21.99
C ALA A 2 1.27 -31.24 -22.43
N SER A 3 1.03 -31.77 -23.60
CA SER A 3 1.88 -32.76 -24.24
C SER A 3 3.21 -32.09 -24.56
N LEU A 4 4.24 -32.37 -23.78
CA LEU A 4 5.61 -31.98 -24.09
C LEU A 4 6.06 -32.73 -25.35
N VAL A 5 6.02 -32.05 -26.48
CA VAL A 5 6.73 -32.51 -27.67
C VAL A 5 8.19 -32.60 -27.32
N GLY A 6 8.77 -33.77 -27.50
CA GLY A 6 10.09 -34.13 -26.98
C GLY A 6 11.17 -33.11 -27.29
N SER A 7 12.03 -32.86 -26.31
CA SER A 7 13.14 -31.89 -26.30
C SER A 7 14.05 -31.91 -27.55
N GLU A 8 14.20 -33.04 -28.21
CA GLU A 8 14.99 -33.16 -29.46
C GLU A 8 14.44 -32.37 -30.64
N ASN A 9 13.12 -32.16 -30.72
CA ASN A 9 12.52 -31.46 -31.87
C ASN A 9 12.62 -29.93 -31.78
N VAL A 10 12.78 -29.39 -30.57
CA VAL A 10 12.90 -27.93 -30.36
C VAL A 10 14.25 -27.42 -30.89
N TYR A 11 15.35 -28.14 -30.62
CA TYR A 11 16.69 -27.74 -31.09
C TYR A 11 16.88 -27.92 -32.61
N LYS A 12 16.28 -28.95 -33.16
CA LYS A 12 16.43 -29.23 -34.63
C LYS A 12 15.59 -28.31 -35.49
N ARG A 13 14.54 -27.65 -34.97
CA ARG A 13 13.65 -26.77 -35.73
C ARG A 13 13.76 -25.29 -35.39
N GLN A 14 14.72 -24.89 -34.53
CA GLN A 14 14.89 -23.51 -34.05
C GLN A 14 13.58 -22.86 -33.53
N ILE A 15 12.74 -23.64 -32.86
CA ILE A 15 11.52 -23.15 -32.25
C ILE A 15 11.85 -22.76 -30.80
N ILE A 16 11.53 -21.52 -30.43
CA ILE A 16 11.61 -21.04 -29.05
C ILE A 16 10.23 -21.23 -28.40
N VAL A 17 10.20 -21.93 -27.28
CA VAL A 17 8.98 -22.12 -26.48
C VAL A 17 9.05 -21.22 -25.27
N LEU A 18 8.05 -20.35 -25.08
CA LEU A 18 7.90 -19.48 -23.94
C LEU A 18 6.66 -19.90 -23.15
N ALA A 19 6.76 -19.93 -21.84
CA ALA A 19 5.63 -20.15 -20.93
C ALA A 19 5.70 -19.11 -19.80
N ALA A 20 4.56 -18.71 -19.28
CA ALA A 20 4.46 -17.80 -18.16
C ALA A 20 3.56 -18.42 -17.07
N THR A 21 3.91 -18.19 -15.82
CA THR A 21 3.13 -18.60 -14.66
C THR A 21 3.34 -17.62 -13.52
N ASN A 22 2.31 -17.39 -12.71
CA ASN A 22 2.41 -16.64 -11.47
C ASN A 22 2.88 -17.54 -10.30
N ARG A 23 2.88 -18.88 -10.51
CA ARG A 23 3.18 -19.86 -9.49
C ARG A 23 4.21 -20.87 -10.01
N VAL A 24 5.47 -20.53 -9.80
CA VAL A 24 6.60 -21.44 -10.17
C VAL A 24 6.65 -22.63 -9.22
N ASP A 25 6.21 -22.45 -7.98
CA ASP A 25 6.18 -23.41 -6.89
C ASP A 25 5.34 -24.67 -7.18
N ILE A 26 4.25 -24.54 -7.97
CA ILE A 26 3.38 -25.68 -8.33
C ILE A 26 3.83 -26.43 -9.59
N LEU A 27 4.88 -25.94 -10.28
CA LEU A 27 5.36 -26.61 -11.48
C LEU A 27 6.19 -27.85 -11.10
N ASP A 28 5.96 -28.94 -11.84
CA ASP A 28 6.80 -30.13 -11.72
C ASP A 28 8.26 -29.76 -12.00
N HIS A 29 9.17 -30.07 -11.07
CA HIS A 29 10.60 -29.84 -11.22
C HIS A 29 11.18 -30.47 -12.51
N ALA A 30 10.55 -31.52 -13.04
CA ALA A 30 10.95 -32.12 -14.31
C ALA A 30 10.80 -31.15 -15.51
N ILE A 31 9.88 -30.18 -15.45
CA ILE A 31 9.68 -29.17 -16.51
C ILE A 31 10.83 -28.15 -16.51
N LEU A 32 11.41 -27.89 -15.35
CA LEU A 32 12.44 -26.88 -15.13
C LEU A 32 13.87 -27.41 -15.31
N ARG A 33 14.03 -28.70 -15.73
CA ARG A 33 15.34 -29.31 -15.99
C ARG A 33 15.97 -28.77 -17.27
N PRO A 34 17.33 -28.71 -17.34
CA PRO A 34 18.05 -28.36 -18.57
C PRO A 34 17.56 -29.19 -19.79
N GLY A 35 17.40 -28.48 -20.93
CA GLY A 35 16.85 -29.09 -22.16
C GLY A 35 15.33 -29.00 -22.29
N ARG A 36 14.63 -28.38 -21.31
CA ARG A 36 13.20 -28.05 -21.34
C ARG A 36 13.02 -26.55 -21.17
N PHE A 37 12.52 -26.08 -20.01
CA PHE A 37 12.52 -24.65 -19.66
C PHE A 37 13.79 -24.33 -18.83
N ASP A 38 14.90 -24.18 -19.52
CA ASP A 38 16.21 -23.99 -18.92
C ASP A 38 16.51 -22.53 -18.50
N ARG A 39 15.71 -21.59 -18.97
CA ARG A 39 15.82 -20.18 -18.59
C ARG A 39 14.59 -19.74 -17.82
N LYS A 40 14.81 -19.29 -16.59
CA LYS A 40 13.79 -18.67 -15.75
C LYS A 40 14.04 -17.17 -15.75
N ILE A 41 13.02 -16.39 -16.12
CA ILE A 41 13.07 -14.94 -16.08
C ILE A 41 12.01 -14.49 -15.10
N SER A 42 12.44 -13.88 -14.00
CA SER A 42 11.55 -13.24 -13.06
C SER A 42 11.19 -11.84 -13.58
N VAL A 43 9.89 -11.58 -13.72
CA VAL A 43 9.36 -10.26 -14.09
C VAL A 43 8.92 -9.56 -12.82
N GLY A 44 9.76 -8.64 -12.33
CA GLY A 44 9.47 -7.82 -11.15
C GLY A 44 8.48 -6.68 -11.45
N ARG A 45 8.16 -5.91 -10.41
CA ARG A 45 7.39 -4.67 -10.60
C ARG A 45 8.19 -3.69 -11.45
N PRO A 46 7.54 -2.96 -12.37
CA PRO A 46 8.23 -2.01 -13.24
C PRO A 46 8.66 -0.76 -12.46
N ASP A 47 9.80 -0.21 -12.82
CA ASP A 47 10.23 1.13 -12.42
C ASP A 47 9.43 2.23 -13.13
N ILE A 48 9.70 3.50 -12.84
CA ILE A 48 9.00 4.64 -13.44
C ILE A 48 9.03 4.59 -14.97
N GLY A 49 10.18 4.29 -15.57
CA GLY A 49 10.33 4.19 -17.03
C GLY A 49 9.54 3.02 -17.61
N GLY A 50 9.57 1.88 -16.93
CA GLY A 50 8.77 0.70 -17.26
C GLY A 50 7.28 0.98 -17.18
N ARG A 51 6.82 1.67 -16.13
CA ARG A 51 5.42 2.05 -15.99
C ARG A 51 4.96 3.00 -17.10
N GLU A 52 5.77 4.00 -17.44
CA GLU A 52 5.47 4.90 -18.56
C GLU A 52 5.36 4.13 -19.88
N ALA A 53 6.28 3.21 -20.15
CA ALA A 53 6.24 2.37 -21.34
C ALA A 53 4.98 1.48 -21.40
N ILE A 54 4.61 0.86 -20.28
CA ILE A 54 3.39 0.05 -20.16
C ILE A 54 2.14 0.91 -20.37
N LEU A 55 2.06 2.09 -19.74
CA LEU A 55 0.95 3.03 -19.96
C LEU A 55 0.82 3.42 -21.43
N LYS A 56 1.92 3.72 -22.13
CA LYS A 56 1.90 4.01 -23.57
C LYS A 56 1.36 2.84 -24.40
N VAL A 57 1.66 1.60 -24.03
CA VAL A 57 1.12 0.41 -24.73
C VAL A 57 -0.39 0.32 -24.55
N HIS A 58 -0.90 0.45 -23.31
CA HIS A 58 -2.33 0.34 -23.03
C HIS A 58 -3.15 1.58 -23.44
N ALA A 59 -2.49 2.71 -23.68
CA ALA A 59 -3.10 3.94 -24.18
C ALA A 59 -3.37 3.93 -25.69
N LYS A 60 -2.68 3.07 -26.48
CA LYS A 60 -2.77 3.08 -27.97
C LYS A 60 -4.18 3.05 -28.54
N ASN A 61 -5.09 2.35 -27.88
CA ASN A 61 -6.48 2.17 -28.34
C ASN A 61 -7.48 2.95 -27.47
N LYS A 62 -7.02 3.93 -26.72
CA LYS A 62 -7.87 4.76 -25.85
C LYS A 62 -7.74 6.22 -26.25
N PRO A 63 -8.86 6.94 -26.41
CA PRO A 63 -8.85 8.36 -26.74
C PRO A 63 -8.45 9.17 -25.50
N LEU A 64 -7.18 9.56 -25.40
CA LEU A 64 -6.69 10.45 -24.35
C LEU A 64 -6.87 11.91 -24.77
N ALA A 65 -7.25 12.77 -23.84
CA ALA A 65 -7.27 14.21 -24.03
C ALA A 65 -5.84 14.79 -23.95
N GLU A 66 -5.67 16.03 -24.39
CA GLU A 66 -4.36 16.71 -24.47
C GLU A 66 -3.74 17.00 -23.07
N ASP A 67 -4.57 17.04 -22.02
CA ASP A 67 -4.15 17.27 -20.65
C ASP A 67 -3.52 16.04 -19.96
N VAL A 68 -3.56 14.86 -20.60
CA VAL A 68 -3.07 13.62 -20.02
C VAL A 68 -1.56 13.50 -20.12
N ASP A 69 -0.89 13.51 -18.97
CA ASP A 69 0.55 13.28 -18.84
C ASP A 69 0.84 11.87 -18.31
N LEU A 70 1.19 10.93 -19.22
CA LEU A 70 1.51 9.55 -18.87
C LEU A 70 2.78 9.44 -17.99
N LYS A 71 3.71 10.38 -18.09
CA LYS A 71 4.90 10.41 -17.25
C LYS A 71 4.56 10.75 -15.81
N GLN A 72 3.72 11.75 -15.61
CA GLN A 72 3.21 12.10 -14.28
C GLN A 72 2.44 10.92 -13.66
N ILE A 73 1.61 10.23 -14.46
CA ILE A 73 0.88 9.05 -14.00
C ILE A 73 1.86 7.94 -13.60
N ALA A 74 2.92 7.70 -14.37
CA ALA A 74 3.93 6.70 -14.04
C ALA A 74 4.65 7.03 -12.72
N GLN A 75 4.87 8.30 -12.41
CA GLN A 75 5.46 8.73 -11.14
C GLN A 75 4.53 8.45 -9.95
N THR A 76 3.23 8.73 -10.10
CA THR A 76 2.24 8.58 -9.02
C THR A 76 1.81 7.12 -8.78
N THR A 77 2.11 6.20 -9.70
CA THR A 77 1.70 4.80 -9.63
C THR A 77 2.84 3.87 -9.17
N ALA A 78 3.68 4.32 -8.23
CA ALA A 78 4.72 3.49 -7.64
C ALA A 78 4.15 2.18 -7.09
N GLY A 79 4.82 1.07 -7.35
CA GLY A 79 4.40 -0.25 -6.94
C GLY A 79 3.30 -0.91 -7.79
N PHE A 80 2.71 -0.23 -8.77
CA PHE A 80 1.72 -0.82 -9.69
C PHE A 80 2.38 -1.83 -10.63
N THR A 81 1.69 -2.94 -10.85
CA THR A 81 2.02 -3.93 -11.88
C THR A 81 1.50 -3.49 -13.26
N GLY A 82 1.91 -4.19 -14.32
CA GLY A 82 1.35 -3.95 -15.65
C GLY A 82 -0.17 -4.11 -15.71
N ALA A 83 -0.71 -5.08 -14.98
CA ALA A 83 -2.16 -5.30 -14.89
C ALA A 83 -2.89 -4.17 -14.16
N ASP A 84 -2.29 -3.61 -13.10
CA ASP A 84 -2.86 -2.48 -12.38
C ASP A 84 -2.89 -1.22 -13.26
N LEU A 85 -1.84 -0.98 -14.06
CA LEU A 85 -1.77 0.14 -15.00
C LEU A 85 -2.76 0.00 -16.16
N GLU A 86 -2.97 -1.21 -16.67
CA GLU A 86 -4.02 -1.49 -17.65
C GLU A 86 -5.40 -1.21 -17.05
N ASN A 87 -5.67 -1.74 -15.85
CA ASN A 87 -6.91 -1.54 -15.14
C ASN A 87 -7.16 -0.06 -14.84
N LEU A 88 -6.13 0.69 -14.47
CA LEU A 88 -6.21 2.14 -14.25
C LEU A 88 -6.75 2.87 -15.48
N LEU A 89 -6.21 2.61 -16.65
CA LEU A 89 -6.67 3.25 -17.89
C LEU A 89 -8.05 2.76 -18.34
N ASN A 90 -8.39 1.50 -18.07
CA ASN A 90 -9.73 0.96 -18.34
C ASN A 90 -10.78 1.63 -17.43
N GLU A 91 -10.51 1.76 -16.14
CA GLU A 91 -11.38 2.45 -15.19
C GLU A 91 -11.54 3.93 -15.53
N ALA A 92 -10.47 4.60 -15.94
CA ALA A 92 -10.54 5.99 -16.40
C ALA A 92 -11.44 6.13 -17.64
N ALA A 93 -11.35 5.20 -18.59
CA ALA A 93 -12.24 5.17 -19.76
C ALA A 93 -13.72 4.99 -19.37
N ILE A 94 -13.99 4.11 -18.38
CA ILE A 94 -15.35 3.90 -17.87
C ILE A 94 -15.87 5.18 -17.19
N ILE A 95 -15.02 5.91 -16.46
CA ILE A 95 -15.38 7.17 -15.80
C ILE A 95 -15.74 8.22 -16.86
N ALA A 96 -14.89 8.41 -17.88
CA ALA A 96 -15.15 9.32 -18.97
C ALA A 96 -16.46 9.01 -19.71
N ALA A 97 -16.72 7.72 -19.99
CA ALA A 97 -17.95 7.27 -20.64
C ALA A 97 -19.19 7.53 -19.78
N LYS A 98 -19.14 7.32 -18.46
CA LYS A 98 -20.23 7.66 -17.54
C LYS A 98 -20.55 9.15 -17.50
N ASP A 99 -19.53 10.00 -17.69
CA ASP A 99 -19.67 11.45 -17.77
C ASP A 99 -20.01 11.93 -19.20
N ASN A 100 -20.37 10.99 -20.11
CA ASN A 100 -20.73 11.25 -21.54
C ASN A 100 -19.62 11.97 -22.32
N ARG A 101 -18.36 11.67 -22.03
CA ARG A 101 -17.19 12.22 -22.73
C ARG A 101 -16.53 11.16 -23.62
N ASN A 102 -16.02 11.61 -24.75
CA ASN A 102 -15.34 10.75 -25.73
C ASN A 102 -13.84 10.62 -25.48
N PHE A 103 -13.26 11.47 -24.63
CA PHE A 103 -11.84 11.50 -24.32
C PHE A 103 -11.63 11.34 -22.81
N ILE A 104 -10.58 10.59 -22.44
CA ILE A 104 -10.13 10.42 -21.06
C ILE A 104 -9.29 11.62 -20.68
N GLN A 105 -9.67 12.34 -19.65
CA GLN A 105 -8.95 13.47 -19.09
C GLN A 105 -8.04 13.05 -17.93
N GLN A 106 -7.08 13.90 -17.57
CA GLN A 106 -6.19 13.64 -16.42
C GLN A 106 -6.99 13.42 -15.13
N GLU A 107 -8.11 14.13 -14.94
CA GLU A 107 -8.96 13.97 -13.76
C GLU A 107 -9.65 12.60 -13.68
N ASP A 108 -9.98 11.98 -14.82
CA ASP A 108 -10.53 10.63 -14.83
C ASP A 108 -9.52 9.60 -14.35
N ILE A 109 -8.25 9.80 -14.71
CA ILE A 109 -7.17 8.92 -14.28
C ILE A 109 -6.90 9.09 -12.78
N LYS A 110 -6.97 10.31 -12.24
CA LYS A 110 -6.89 10.55 -10.80
C LYS A 110 -8.03 9.85 -10.04
N ARG A 111 -9.26 9.95 -10.53
CA ARG A 111 -10.43 9.25 -9.96
C ARG A 111 -10.29 7.73 -10.06
N ALA A 112 -9.79 7.24 -11.20
CA ALA A 112 -9.52 5.81 -11.40
C ALA A 112 -8.40 5.32 -10.47
N PHE A 113 -7.35 6.10 -10.23
CA PHE A 113 -6.27 5.77 -9.34
C PHE A 113 -6.76 5.50 -7.91
N ILE A 114 -7.63 6.35 -7.38
CA ILE A 114 -8.28 6.12 -6.08
C ILE A 114 -9.08 4.82 -6.10
N LYS A 115 -9.88 4.60 -7.16
CA LYS A 115 -10.72 3.41 -7.28
C LYS A 115 -9.92 2.11 -7.39
N VAL A 116 -8.82 2.12 -8.11
CA VAL A 116 -7.93 0.95 -8.26
C VAL A 116 -7.14 0.69 -6.98
N GLY A 117 -6.62 1.74 -6.32
CA GLY A 117 -5.80 1.61 -5.12
C GLY A 117 -6.59 1.24 -3.87
N ILE A 118 -7.77 1.82 -3.69
CA ILE A 118 -8.55 1.71 -2.44
C ILE A 118 -9.87 0.96 -2.64
N GLY A 119 -10.38 0.93 -3.88
CA GLY A 119 -11.68 0.33 -4.21
C GLY A 119 -12.78 1.36 -4.48
N ALA A 120 -13.93 0.87 -4.91
CA ALA A 120 -15.07 1.71 -5.25
C ALA A 120 -15.71 2.33 -4.00
N GLU A 121 -15.97 3.63 -4.05
CA GLU A 121 -16.70 4.36 -3.00
C GLU A 121 -18.17 3.96 -2.93
N LYS A 122 -18.68 3.79 -1.70
CA LYS A 122 -20.08 3.46 -1.43
C LYS A 122 -20.84 4.69 -0.92
N LYS A 123 -21.31 5.52 -1.84
CA LYS A 123 -22.07 6.72 -1.52
C LYS A 123 -23.50 6.45 -1.03
N SER A 124 -24.00 5.22 -1.15
CA SER A 124 -25.36 4.85 -0.76
C SER A 124 -25.51 4.44 0.71
N ARG A 125 -24.40 4.32 1.47
CA ARG A 125 -24.44 3.94 2.88
C ARG A 125 -24.84 5.13 3.74
N ILE A 126 -25.90 4.99 4.51
CA ILE A 126 -26.31 5.98 5.50
C ILE A 126 -25.41 5.81 6.73
N ILE A 127 -24.65 6.84 7.04
CA ILE A 127 -23.72 6.87 8.18
C ILE A 127 -24.25 7.90 9.18
N SER A 128 -24.27 7.54 10.46
CA SER A 128 -24.71 8.46 11.51
C SER A 128 -23.73 9.66 11.63
N PRO A 129 -24.21 10.85 12.06
CA PRO A 129 -23.34 12.00 12.29
C PRO A 129 -22.20 11.70 13.30
N LYS A 130 -22.44 10.82 14.27
CA LYS A 130 -21.44 10.37 15.25
C LYS A 130 -20.33 9.57 14.55
N GLU A 131 -20.70 8.58 13.72
CA GLU A 131 -19.73 7.76 12.98
C GLU A 131 -18.94 8.61 11.97
N ARG A 132 -19.59 9.54 11.27
CA ARG A 132 -18.91 10.49 10.38
C ARG A 132 -17.85 11.30 11.11
N LYS A 133 -18.19 11.80 12.32
CA LYS A 133 -17.24 12.55 13.14
C LYS A 133 -16.06 11.69 13.57
N ILE A 134 -16.31 10.48 14.03
CA ILE A 134 -15.26 9.52 14.43
C ILE A 134 -14.33 9.27 13.23
N THR A 135 -14.88 8.93 12.07
CA THR A 135 -14.09 8.70 10.85
C THR A 135 -13.26 9.92 10.45
N ALA A 136 -13.82 11.13 10.53
CA ALA A 136 -13.10 12.34 10.17
C ALA A 136 -11.86 12.57 11.05
N TYR A 137 -11.96 12.36 12.34
CA TYR A 137 -10.80 12.46 13.23
C TYR A 137 -9.82 11.32 13.05
N HIS A 138 -10.31 10.10 12.83
CA HIS A 138 -9.47 8.93 12.55
C HIS A 138 -8.59 9.17 11.31
N GLU A 139 -9.18 9.53 10.18
CA GLU A 139 -8.45 9.80 8.94
C GLU A 139 -7.52 11.03 9.07
N ALA A 140 -7.95 12.07 9.79
CA ALA A 140 -7.11 13.21 10.08
C ALA A 140 -5.87 12.84 10.91
N GLY A 141 -5.99 11.88 11.83
CA GLY A 141 -4.86 11.36 12.60
C GLY A 141 -3.80 10.70 11.73
N HIS A 142 -4.20 9.85 10.79
CA HIS A 142 -3.29 9.28 9.80
C HIS A 142 -2.64 10.36 8.93
N ALA A 143 -3.44 11.30 8.43
CA ALA A 143 -2.99 12.35 7.54
C ALA A 143 -1.92 13.26 8.17
N ILE A 144 -2.08 13.64 9.44
CA ILE A 144 -1.09 14.44 10.16
C ILE A 144 0.25 13.71 10.22
N LEU A 145 0.26 12.42 10.57
CA LEU A 145 1.49 11.65 10.67
C LEU A 145 2.17 11.46 9.30
N PHE A 146 1.41 11.31 8.21
CA PHE A 146 1.98 11.35 6.87
C PHE A 146 2.67 12.68 6.55
N HIS A 147 2.17 13.79 7.06
CA HIS A 147 2.75 15.11 6.80
C HIS A 147 3.99 15.41 7.64
N VAL A 148 3.95 15.07 8.94
CA VAL A 148 5.01 15.46 9.87
C VAL A 148 6.18 14.47 9.91
N LEU A 149 6.03 13.25 9.40
CA LEU A 149 7.08 12.24 9.35
C LEU A 149 7.81 12.30 7.99
N PRO A 150 9.15 12.36 8.00
CA PRO A 150 9.91 12.69 6.78
C PRO A 150 9.96 11.58 5.72
N ASP A 151 9.82 10.31 6.12
CA ASP A 151 10.09 9.18 5.23
C ASP A 151 8.83 8.51 4.66
N VAL A 152 7.63 8.85 5.15
CA VAL A 152 6.38 8.17 4.76
C VAL A 152 5.72 8.69 3.49
N GLY A 153 6.19 9.82 2.99
CA GLY A 153 5.66 10.49 1.80
C GLY A 153 4.40 11.32 2.10
N PRO A 154 4.09 12.27 1.22
CA PRO A 154 2.97 13.18 1.43
C PRO A 154 1.62 12.50 1.24
N VAL A 155 0.59 13.10 1.81
CA VAL A 155 -0.80 12.71 1.58
C VAL A 155 -1.21 13.06 0.15
N TYR A 156 -1.86 12.14 -0.55
CA TYR A 156 -2.50 12.39 -1.84
C TYR A 156 -3.94 12.91 -1.67
N THR A 157 -4.71 12.22 -0.83
CA THR A 157 -6.09 12.59 -0.52
C THR A 157 -6.54 11.95 0.79
N VAL A 158 -7.44 12.61 1.50
CA VAL A 158 -8.13 12.08 2.68
C VAL A 158 -9.62 12.08 2.43
N SER A 159 -10.33 11.02 2.81
CA SER A 159 -11.76 10.90 2.57
C SER A 159 -12.47 10.13 3.68
N ILE A 160 -13.68 10.57 4.01
CA ILE A 160 -14.59 9.88 4.92
C ILE A 160 -15.72 9.16 4.18
N ILE A 161 -15.55 8.94 2.86
CA ILE A 161 -16.51 8.19 2.06
C ILE A 161 -16.14 6.71 2.17
N PRO A 162 -17.07 5.84 2.62
CA PRO A 162 -16.80 4.41 2.75
C PRO A 162 -16.42 3.75 1.43
N THR A 163 -15.50 2.79 1.50
CA THR A 163 -15.08 2.00 0.33
C THR A 163 -15.57 0.56 0.35
N GLY A 164 -15.43 -0.14 -0.77
CA GLY A 164 -15.92 -1.50 -0.97
C GLY A 164 -15.34 -2.55 -0.03
N VAL A 165 -14.19 -2.31 0.56
CA VAL A 165 -13.47 -3.26 1.43
C VAL A 165 -13.89 -3.16 2.90
N GLY A 166 -14.89 -2.30 3.21
CA GLY A 166 -15.43 -2.16 4.58
C GLY A 166 -14.78 -1.05 5.38
N ALA A 167 -13.89 -0.28 4.80
CA ALA A 167 -13.34 0.92 5.43
C ALA A 167 -14.39 2.03 5.50
N ALA A 168 -14.43 2.76 6.61
CA ALA A 168 -15.34 3.88 6.83
C ALA A 168 -14.84 5.17 6.13
N GLY A 169 -13.53 5.28 5.96
CA GLY A 169 -12.81 6.32 5.25
C GLY A 169 -11.48 5.79 4.73
N TYR A 170 -10.63 6.68 4.26
CA TYR A 170 -9.27 6.33 3.87
C TYR A 170 -8.37 7.57 3.79
N THR A 171 -7.12 7.37 4.16
CA THR A 171 -6.02 8.31 3.91
C THR A 171 -5.04 7.66 2.94
N MET A 172 -4.87 8.27 1.77
CA MET A 172 -4.03 7.73 0.71
C MET A 172 -2.73 8.53 0.62
N PRO A 173 -1.57 7.89 0.84
CA PRO A 173 -0.29 8.54 0.58
C PRO A 173 0.02 8.59 -0.92
N LEU A 174 0.89 9.53 -1.31
CA LEU A 174 1.48 9.59 -2.64
C LEU A 174 2.92 9.05 -2.55
N PRO A 175 3.20 7.87 -3.10
CA PRO A 175 4.58 7.39 -3.19
C PRO A 175 5.37 8.29 -4.12
N GLU A 176 6.42 8.94 -3.63
CA GLU A 176 7.24 9.84 -4.46
C GLU A 176 8.38 9.09 -5.17
N ARG A 177 8.78 7.93 -4.66
CA ARG A 177 9.93 7.15 -5.16
C ARG A 177 9.63 5.66 -5.17
N ASP A 178 10.32 4.94 -6.04
CA ASP A 178 10.39 3.49 -6.02
C ASP A 178 11.57 3.08 -5.12
N ASP A 179 11.33 3.01 -3.81
CA ASP A 179 12.37 2.64 -2.86
C ASP A 179 12.73 1.16 -3.01
N MET A 180 14.02 0.88 -3.21
CA MET A 180 14.54 -0.49 -3.31
C MET A 180 14.67 -1.16 -1.93
N PHE A 181 14.89 -0.37 -0.88
CA PHE A 181 15.07 -0.84 0.49
C PHE A 181 14.23 -0.02 1.47
N MET A 182 13.63 -0.71 2.44
CA MET A 182 13.00 -0.05 3.58
C MET A 182 13.96 -0.02 4.77
N THR A 183 14.18 1.18 5.32
CA THR A 183 15.01 1.35 6.51
C THR A 183 14.22 1.06 7.79
N LYS A 184 14.93 0.73 8.89
CA LYS A 184 14.31 0.60 10.22
C LYS A 184 13.52 1.87 10.61
N GLY A 185 14.07 3.06 10.30
CA GLY A 185 13.43 4.34 10.59
C GLY A 185 12.11 4.50 9.83
N ARG A 186 12.10 4.16 8.54
CA ARG A 186 10.88 4.18 7.70
C ARG A 186 9.81 3.23 8.23
N MET A 187 10.15 1.99 8.54
CA MET A 187 9.21 1.01 9.08
C MET A 187 8.61 1.46 10.42
N LEU A 188 9.40 2.08 11.30
CA LEU A 188 8.88 2.67 12.54
C LEU A 188 7.90 3.83 12.26
N GLN A 189 8.15 4.64 11.23
CA GLN A 189 7.24 5.71 10.83
C GLN A 189 5.94 5.15 10.21
N ASP A 190 6.02 4.11 9.41
CA ASP A 190 4.83 3.42 8.88
C ASP A 190 3.94 2.87 10.03
N ILE A 191 4.55 2.25 11.06
CA ILE A 191 3.84 1.83 12.28
C ILE A 191 3.19 3.02 12.99
N MET A 192 3.88 4.17 13.11
CA MET A 192 3.30 5.37 13.71
C MET A 192 2.09 5.85 12.94
N VAL A 193 2.17 5.88 11.61
CA VAL A 193 1.04 6.25 10.73
C VAL A 193 -0.14 5.31 10.94
N ASP A 194 0.08 4.00 10.94
CA ASP A 194 -0.97 3.02 11.17
C ASP A 194 -1.71 3.25 12.51
N LEU A 195 -0.99 3.70 13.54
CA LEU A 195 -1.58 3.97 14.86
C LEU A 195 -2.32 5.32 14.94
N GLY A 196 -2.16 6.20 13.94
CA GLY A 196 -2.65 7.58 13.96
C GLY A 196 -4.14 7.72 14.17
N GLY A 197 -4.95 6.92 13.48
CA GLY A 197 -6.41 6.94 13.62
C GLY A 197 -6.87 6.59 15.04
N ARG A 198 -6.30 5.53 15.63
CA ARG A 198 -6.57 5.12 17.02
C ARG A 198 -6.23 6.21 18.02
N ILE A 199 -5.09 6.87 17.84
CA ILE A 199 -4.61 7.95 18.72
C ILE A 199 -5.55 9.15 18.64
N ALA A 200 -5.98 9.52 17.43
CA ALA A 200 -6.92 10.62 17.25
C ALA A 200 -8.28 10.34 17.91
N GLU A 201 -8.80 9.10 17.81
CA GLU A 201 -10.01 8.69 18.52
C GLU A 201 -9.85 8.86 20.04
N GLU A 202 -8.77 8.35 20.62
CA GLU A 202 -8.49 8.44 22.07
C GLU A 202 -8.42 9.89 22.53
N LEU A 203 -7.68 10.75 21.83
CA LEU A 203 -7.47 12.15 22.21
C LEU A 203 -8.75 12.98 22.17
N ILE A 204 -9.67 12.69 21.23
CA ILE A 204 -10.81 13.55 20.97
C ILE A 204 -12.08 13.06 21.68
N PHE A 205 -12.25 11.75 21.80
CA PHE A 205 -13.51 11.17 22.31
C PHE A 205 -13.38 10.55 23.70
N ASP A 206 -12.16 10.48 24.26
CA ASP A 206 -11.84 9.74 25.48
C ASP A 206 -12.41 8.29 25.41
N ASP A 207 -12.46 7.76 24.19
CA ASP A 207 -13.02 6.45 23.85
C ASP A 207 -12.35 5.92 22.58
N ILE A 208 -12.50 4.64 22.32
CA ILE A 208 -11.88 3.97 21.18
C ILE A 208 -12.89 3.05 20.49
N THR A 209 -12.73 2.90 19.17
CA THR A 209 -13.64 2.07 18.38
C THR A 209 -12.96 0.85 17.78
N THR A 210 -13.74 -0.05 17.24
CA THR A 210 -13.24 -1.20 16.47
C THR A 210 -12.75 -0.81 15.08
N GLY A 211 -12.92 0.46 14.66
CA GLY A 211 -12.53 0.96 13.35
C GLY A 211 -11.05 0.77 13.05
N ALA A 212 -10.19 1.00 14.04
CA ALA A 212 -8.73 0.85 13.94
C ALA A 212 -8.22 -0.61 13.95
N SER A 213 -9.09 -1.62 13.86
CA SER A 213 -8.66 -3.02 13.99
C SER A 213 -7.71 -3.47 12.89
N ASN A 214 -7.91 -2.99 11.66
CA ASN A 214 -7.03 -3.31 10.54
C ASN A 214 -5.67 -2.60 10.66
N ASP A 215 -5.68 -1.34 11.09
CA ASP A 215 -4.46 -0.53 11.26
C ASP A 215 -3.58 -1.11 12.36
N ILE A 216 -4.16 -1.50 13.49
CA ILE A 216 -3.46 -2.22 14.56
C ILE A 216 -2.88 -3.53 14.05
N LYS A 217 -3.62 -4.27 13.21
CA LYS A 217 -3.11 -5.50 12.61
C LYS A 217 -1.93 -5.24 11.68
N GLN A 218 -1.97 -4.19 10.86
CA GLN A 218 -0.87 -3.79 9.98
C GLN A 218 0.36 -3.40 10.79
N ALA A 219 0.22 -2.49 11.75
CA ALA A 219 1.27 -2.07 12.66
C ALA A 219 1.93 -3.27 13.38
N THR A 220 1.13 -4.21 13.90
CA THR A 220 1.64 -5.41 14.58
C THR A 220 2.40 -6.33 13.63
N ASN A 221 1.88 -6.55 12.42
CA ASN A 221 2.54 -7.39 11.42
C ASN A 221 3.87 -6.77 10.98
N GLU A 222 3.92 -5.45 10.82
CA GLU A 222 5.13 -4.75 10.44
C GLU A 222 6.19 -4.82 11.54
N ALA A 223 5.82 -4.54 12.79
CA ALA A 223 6.69 -4.70 13.94
C ALA A 223 7.22 -6.15 14.07
N ARG A 224 6.37 -7.15 13.84
CA ARG A 224 6.77 -8.56 13.86
C ARG A 224 7.79 -8.87 12.77
N LYS A 225 7.59 -8.39 11.53
CA LYS A 225 8.56 -8.58 10.43
C LYS A 225 9.91 -7.91 10.74
N MET A 226 9.90 -6.72 11.36
CA MET A 226 11.13 -6.06 11.80
C MET A 226 11.96 -6.97 12.70
N VAL A 227 11.31 -7.65 13.64
CA VAL A 227 11.96 -8.51 14.62
C VAL A 227 12.32 -9.89 14.04
N THR A 228 11.38 -10.55 13.35
CA THR A 228 11.53 -11.96 12.94
C THR A 228 12.19 -12.13 11.59
N ARG A 229 11.93 -11.24 10.62
CA ARG A 229 12.38 -11.39 9.24
C ARG A 229 13.61 -10.57 8.92
N PHE A 230 13.65 -9.33 9.40
CA PHE A 230 14.70 -8.38 9.02
C PHE A 230 15.81 -8.23 10.06
N GLY A 231 15.69 -8.87 11.23
CA GLY A 231 16.70 -8.80 12.29
C GLY A 231 16.97 -7.36 12.76
N MET A 232 15.92 -6.52 12.81
CA MET A 232 16.02 -5.10 13.16
C MET A 232 15.84 -4.81 14.66
N SER A 233 15.88 -5.85 15.51
CA SER A 233 15.83 -5.72 16.95
C SER A 233 17.23 -5.97 17.56
N ASP A 234 17.70 -5.05 18.39
CA ASP A 234 18.97 -5.20 19.10
C ASP A 234 18.88 -6.29 20.17
N ARG A 235 17.67 -6.55 20.69
CA ARG A 235 17.42 -7.56 21.72
C ARG A 235 17.41 -8.98 21.17
N ILE A 236 16.76 -9.18 20.02
CA ILE A 236 16.64 -10.51 19.37
C ILE A 236 17.87 -10.80 18.49
N GLY A 237 18.53 -9.74 17.99
CA GLY A 237 19.68 -9.85 17.11
C GLY A 237 19.31 -10.03 15.63
N THR A 238 20.35 -10.19 14.80
CA THR A 238 20.24 -10.35 13.34
C THR A 238 19.99 -11.81 12.97
N ILE A 239 18.88 -12.36 13.44
CA ILE A 239 18.49 -13.74 13.19
C ILE A 239 17.14 -13.73 12.47
N ASN A 240 16.99 -14.55 11.44
CA ASN A 240 15.72 -14.77 10.77
C ASN A 240 14.96 -15.92 11.46
N TYR A 241 13.84 -15.58 12.09
CA TYR A 241 12.89 -16.50 12.70
C TYR A 241 11.60 -16.63 11.90
N ASP A 242 11.51 -15.96 10.73
CA ASP A 242 10.35 -16.08 9.86
C ASP A 242 10.39 -17.44 9.17
N ASP A 243 9.34 -18.22 9.32
CA ASP A 243 9.16 -19.42 8.53
C ASP A 243 8.85 -18.98 7.10
N ASP A 244 9.76 -19.16 6.16
CA ASP A 244 9.52 -18.99 4.72
C ASP A 244 8.46 -20.01 4.24
N SER A 245 7.25 -19.91 4.82
CA SER A 245 6.08 -20.71 4.40
C SER A 245 5.45 -20.18 3.10
N ASP A 246 6.18 -19.38 2.31
CA ASP A 246 5.83 -19.12 0.91
C ASP A 246 5.94 -20.39 0.03
N GLU A 247 6.61 -21.44 0.51
CA GLU A 247 6.50 -22.79 -0.06
C GLU A 247 5.28 -23.52 0.51
N VAL A 248 4.09 -23.19 0.00
CA VAL A 248 2.89 -23.99 0.23
C VAL A 248 3.07 -25.35 -0.45
N PHE A 249 3.76 -26.27 0.20
CA PHE A 249 3.73 -27.68 -0.15
C PHE A 249 2.39 -28.26 0.30
N ILE A 250 1.47 -28.40 -0.65
CA ILE A 250 0.23 -29.18 -0.48
C ILE A 250 0.65 -30.61 -0.15
N GLY A 251 0.62 -30.98 1.13
CA GLY A 251 0.94 -32.33 1.60
C GLY A 251 1.75 -32.42 2.90
N ARG A 252 2.13 -31.30 3.53
CA ARG A 252 2.88 -31.28 4.80
C ARG A 252 2.11 -30.68 5.96
N ASP A 253 0.81 -30.90 6.01
CA ASP A 253 -0.09 -30.36 7.06
C ASP A 253 0.02 -31.07 8.42
N LEU A 254 1.11 -31.76 8.75
CA LEU A 254 1.16 -32.55 10.00
C LEU A 254 2.36 -32.28 10.90
N ALA A 255 3.23 -31.30 10.61
CA ALA A 255 4.24 -30.89 11.58
C ALA A 255 4.70 -29.47 11.30
N HIS A 256 3.97 -28.45 11.75
CA HIS A 256 4.59 -27.14 12.04
C HIS A 256 5.63 -27.37 13.15
N THR A 257 6.84 -27.70 12.74
CA THR A 257 7.98 -27.67 13.65
C THR A 257 8.20 -26.20 13.97
N LYS A 258 7.87 -25.78 15.20
CA LYS A 258 8.19 -24.44 15.67
C LYS A 258 9.69 -24.22 15.45
N THR A 259 10.05 -23.27 14.62
CA THR A 259 11.44 -22.92 14.29
C THR A 259 12.16 -22.25 15.46
N MET A 260 11.42 -21.89 16.52
CA MET A 260 11.92 -21.19 17.70
C MET A 260 11.42 -21.83 19.00
N SER A 261 12.23 -21.68 20.08
CA SER A 261 11.82 -22.08 21.42
C SER A 261 10.71 -21.18 22.00
N GLU A 262 9.95 -21.67 22.96
CA GLU A 262 8.94 -20.88 23.69
C GLU A 262 9.55 -19.63 24.33
N ALA A 263 10.78 -19.69 24.82
CA ALA A 263 11.50 -18.54 25.40
C ALA A 263 11.74 -17.46 24.35
N VAL A 264 12.25 -17.82 23.17
CA VAL A 264 12.48 -16.88 22.07
C VAL A 264 11.16 -16.29 21.55
N ALA A 265 10.12 -17.09 21.44
CA ALA A 265 8.79 -16.60 21.05
C ALA A 265 8.27 -15.53 22.04
N GLY A 266 8.43 -15.76 23.34
CA GLY A 266 8.09 -14.77 24.37
C GLY A 266 8.91 -13.48 24.30
N GLU A 267 10.20 -13.58 23.94
CA GLU A 267 11.06 -12.41 23.75
C GLU A 267 10.66 -11.62 22.50
N ILE A 268 10.32 -12.29 21.41
CA ILE A 268 9.78 -11.66 20.18
C ILE A 268 8.49 -10.91 20.48
N ASP A 269 7.54 -11.52 21.21
CA ASP A 269 6.29 -10.88 21.57
C ASP A 269 6.51 -9.65 22.48
N ALA A 270 7.45 -9.72 23.41
CA ALA A 270 7.82 -8.60 24.25
C ALA A 270 8.44 -7.44 23.43
N GLU A 271 9.30 -7.77 22.46
CA GLU A 271 9.94 -6.78 21.61
C GLU A 271 8.93 -6.11 20.67
N VAL A 272 8.04 -6.87 20.04
CA VAL A 272 6.93 -6.34 19.22
C VAL A 272 6.08 -5.38 20.05
N LYS A 273 5.73 -5.74 21.28
CA LYS A 273 4.97 -4.87 22.18
C LYS A 273 5.73 -3.58 22.48
N THR A 274 7.04 -3.65 22.71
CA THR A 274 7.88 -2.48 22.96
C THR A 274 7.87 -1.54 21.76
N ILE A 275 8.12 -2.06 20.54
CA ILE A 275 8.08 -1.27 19.30
C ILE A 275 6.74 -0.54 19.14
N ILE A 276 5.63 -1.25 19.30
CA ILE A 276 4.28 -0.66 19.16
C ILE A 276 4.06 0.42 20.21
N THR A 277 4.44 0.17 21.47
CA THR A 277 4.24 1.13 22.57
C THR A 277 5.07 2.39 22.35
N ASP A 278 6.31 2.26 21.93
CA ASP A 278 7.20 3.40 21.66
C ASP A 278 6.73 4.22 20.45
N CYS A 279 6.30 3.55 19.39
CA CYS A 279 5.71 4.20 18.23
C CYS A 279 4.41 4.94 18.59
N TYR A 280 3.56 4.30 19.41
CA TYR A 280 2.32 4.93 19.88
C TYR A 280 2.60 6.20 20.68
N ALA A 281 3.53 6.16 21.64
CA ALA A 281 3.89 7.34 22.45
C ALA A 281 4.44 8.49 21.60
N LYS A 282 5.31 8.18 20.62
CA LYS A 282 5.86 9.19 19.70
C LYS A 282 4.78 9.77 18.80
N ALA A 283 3.95 8.93 18.20
CA ALA A 283 2.87 9.37 17.33
C ALA A 283 1.84 10.22 18.09
N LYS A 284 1.49 9.83 19.32
CA LYS A 284 0.57 10.61 20.19
C LYS A 284 1.10 12.02 20.43
N LYS A 285 2.37 12.15 20.78
CA LYS A 285 3.01 13.46 20.97
C LYS A 285 2.95 14.31 19.70
N LEU A 286 3.23 13.73 18.52
CA LEU A 286 3.17 14.46 17.24
C LEU A 286 1.75 14.94 16.93
N ILE A 287 0.73 14.14 17.22
CA ILE A 287 -0.67 14.53 17.00
C ILE A 287 -1.09 15.60 18.02
N GLU A 288 -0.69 15.49 19.29
CA GLU A 288 -0.95 16.51 20.32
C GLU A 288 -0.31 17.86 19.96
N GLU A 289 0.92 17.87 19.42
CA GLU A 289 1.60 19.07 18.94
C GLU A 289 0.88 19.72 17.72
N ASN A 290 0.04 18.97 17.02
CA ASN A 290 -0.71 19.41 15.84
C ASN A 290 -2.24 19.34 16.05
N ILE A 291 -2.71 19.49 17.29
CA ILE A 291 -4.11 19.30 17.66
C ILE A 291 -5.07 20.27 16.92
N ASP A 292 -4.63 21.52 16.69
CA ASP A 292 -5.40 22.51 15.95
C ASP A 292 -5.59 22.09 14.48
N VAL A 293 -4.56 21.51 13.87
CA VAL A 293 -4.64 20.97 12.51
C VAL A 293 -5.55 19.74 12.47
N LEU A 294 -5.54 18.91 13.51
CA LEU A 294 -6.45 17.77 13.64
C LEU A 294 -7.91 18.24 13.62
N HIS A 295 -8.24 19.26 14.39
CA HIS A 295 -9.60 19.83 14.41
C HIS A 295 -9.98 20.48 13.07
N ALA A 296 -9.07 21.21 12.45
CA ALA A 296 -9.31 21.86 11.15
C ALA A 296 -9.51 20.84 10.03
N CYS A 297 -8.67 19.79 9.99
CA CYS A 297 -8.77 18.70 9.01
C CYS A 297 -10.09 17.95 9.16
N ALA A 298 -10.43 17.52 10.38
CA ALA A 298 -11.69 16.84 10.63
C ALA A 298 -12.90 17.71 10.29
N GLY A 299 -12.87 19.01 10.59
CA GLY A 299 -13.90 19.98 10.21
C GLY A 299 -14.09 20.06 8.69
N LEU A 300 -12.99 20.18 7.94
CA LEU A 300 -13.00 20.23 6.49
C LEU A 300 -13.50 18.93 5.86
N LEU A 301 -13.13 17.78 6.43
CA LEU A 301 -13.64 16.47 6.00
C LEU A 301 -15.15 16.32 6.24
N LEU A 302 -15.68 16.85 7.35
CA LEU A 302 -17.11 16.82 7.62
C LEU A 302 -17.90 17.68 6.63
N GLU A 303 -17.31 18.76 6.13
CA GLU A 303 -17.91 19.67 5.14
C GLU A 303 -17.83 19.08 3.72
N LYS A 304 -16.63 18.68 3.28
CA LYS A 304 -16.34 18.30 1.88
C LYS A 304 -16.37 16.80 1.61
N GLU A 305 -16.36 15.95 2.65
CA GLU A 305 -16.26 14.48 2.60
C GLU A 305 -14.93 13.95 2.04
N ARG A 306 -14.24 14.74 1.22
CA ARG A 306 -12.92 14.47 0.68
C ARG A 306 -12.14 15.77 0.56
N ILE A 307 -10.85 15.70 0.87
CA ILE A 307 -9.90 16.80 0.70
C ILE A 307 -8.70 16.35 -0.13
N THR A 308 -8.17 17.26 -0.92
CA THR A 308 -6.97 17.08 -1.73
C THR A 308 -5.71 17.34 -0.91
N ARG A 309 -4.54 17.01 -1.48
CA ARG A 309 -3.24 17.35 -0.91
C ARG A 309 -3.14 18.85 -0.59
N ASP A 310 -3.42 19.70 -1.57
CA ASP A 310 -3.25 21.16 -1.42
C ASP A 310 -4.14 21.72 -0.32
N GLU A 311 -5.39 21.24 -0.22
CA GLU A 311 -6.32 21.64 0.84
C GLU A 311 -5.85 21.17 2.22
N PHE A 312 -5.24 19.98 2.31
CA PHE A 312 -4.70 19.46 3.56
C PHE A 312 -3.43 20.20 3.97
N GLU A 313 -2.48 20.39 3.06
CA GLU A 313 -1.23 21.10 3.34
C GLU A 313 -1.47 22.56 3.74
N ALA A 314 -2.52 23.20 3.21
CA ALA A 314 -2.91 24.57 3.59
C ALA A 314 -3.38 24.71 5.05
N LEU A 315 -3.67 23.62 5.75
CA LEU A 315 -4.04 23.64 7.17
C LEU A 315 -2.84 23.85 8.11
N PHE A 316 -1.63 23.63 7.61
CA PHE A 316 -0.41 23.81 8.39
C PHE A 316 0.09 25.26 8.30
N PRO A 317 0.58 25.86 9.40
CA PRO A 317 1.21 27.17 9.38
C PRO A 317 2.40 27.21 8.41
N VAL A 318 2.56 28.30 7.69
CA VAL A 318 3.62 28.50 6.67
C VAL A 318 5.05 28.26 7.22
N TYR A 319 5.24 28.28 8.53
CA TYR A 319 6.54 28.02 9.17
C TYR A 319 7.03 26.58 9.09
N TYR A 320 6.15 25.59 8.84
CA TYR A 320 6.54 24.18 8.72
C TYR A 320 7.16 23.83 7.37
N LEU A 321 6.84 24.58 6.32
CA LEU A 321 7.32 24.31 4.95
C LEU A 321 8.83 24.61 4.77
N SER A 322 9.44 25.38 5.67
CA SER A 322 10.87 25.75 5.58
C SER A 322 11.84 24.75 6.23
N LEU A 323 11.35 23.80 7.01
CA LEU A 323 12.19 22.80 7.72
C LEU A 323 12.29 21.46 7.01
N ILE A 324 11.44 21.20 6.01
CA ILE A 324 11.41 19.94 5.26
C ILE A 324 12.34 19.97 4.03
N HIS A 325 12.91 21.14 3.69
CA HIS A 325 13.76 21.33 2.51
C HIS A 325 15.24 21.64 2.83
N ILE A 326 15.74 21.19 4.00
CA ILE A 326 17.18 21.24 4.29
C ILE A 326 17.77 19.83 4.37
#